data_763a39faa93880daeb0866d8948b196f
#
_entry.id   763a39faa93880daeb0866d8948b196f
#
_cell.length_a   1.000
_cell.length_b   1.000
_cell.length_c   1.000
_cell.angle_alpha   90.00
_cell.angle_beta   90.00
_cell.angle_gamma   90.00
#
_symmetry.space_group_name_H-M   'P 1'
#
loop_
_entity.id
_entity.type
_entity.pdbx_description
1 polymer ?
#
loop_
_entity_poly.entity_id
_entity_poly.type
_entity_poly.pdbx_seq_one_letter_code
_entity_poly.pdbx_strand_id
1 'polypeptide(L)'
;MLVTSFLMASPGQWSPPVAALQEYDPEIVETLAMINTYRGWLGIPPLTIDPALQKAAEAHVEYYRLNFGDPALAEMGLHYQTPGKPGFTGVDFQDRADAAGYDGWVNENAGLSGSMVWSTKWFIATVGHRLTLLDPRYSHVGLAAVDDGDIKFEIIDLGTPDWVENTTPEWAAWPLDDTTGVGLRFDGEAPNPFPGASYPIGYPISLKYFGPGELSFSSATISNGDQVVPSFAEIGTGWLSRETVLLCASEPLELDTQYEVRFEGVANGQPFVKQWSFRTTNGDDELARDGQSYVPPPAPEPEPPVEPGPPIKVLPDGLKSTHPLVQGLWWEADGPVSQLQAQRSWLWGPDTWTGAGEPYVEEADGMRQVHYFDKARMEVNQRTGQSTLVTAGLLVRDMIYGKAQVGDTQFVDAAPANVPLTGDPLEFNPDAPTYASLSNLASIEVDRSVP
;
A
#
# COMPACT_ATOMS: atom_id res chain seq x y z
N MET A 1 -16.58 -55.28 -0.49
CA MET A 1 -15.40 -54.41 -0.38
C MET A 1 -15.53 -53.38 -1.50
N LEU A 2 -16.21 -52.28 -1.20
CA LEU A 2 -16.39 -51.16 -2.16
C LEU A 2 -15.27 -50.16 -1.89
N VAL A 3 -14.37 -50.00 -2.84
CA VAL A 3 -13.38 -48.94 -2.83
C VAL A 3 -14.04 -47.68 -3.35
N THR A 4 -14.35 -46.75 -2.49
CA THR A 4 -14.84 -45.42 -2.87
C THR A 4 -13.62 -44.54 -3.15
N SER A 5 -13.30 -44.34 -4.42
CA SER A 5 -12.31 -43.36 -4.84
C SER A 5 -12.88 -41.96 -4.61
N PHE A 6 -12.34 -41.25 -3.65
CA PHE A 6 -12.55 -39.81 -3.51
C PHE A 6 -11.76 -39.09 -4.62
N LEU A 7 -12.47 -38.55 -5.60
CA LEU A 7 -11.91 -37.53 -6.49
C LEU A 7 -11.62 -36.29 -5.63
N MET A 8 -10.34 -36.07 -5.36
CA MET A 8 -9.86 -34.80 -4.84
C MET A 8 -10.08 -33.76 -5.96
N ALA A 9 -10.90 -32.75 -5.71
CA ALA A 9 -10.98 -31.58 -6.58
C ALA A 9 -9.60 -30.93 -6.63
N SER A 10 -9.10 -30.69 -7.85
CA SER A 10 -7.89 -29.89 -8.05
C SER A 10 -8.05 -28.57 -7.33
N PRO A 11 -7.03 -28.07 -6.61
CA PRO A 11 -7.09 -26.74 -6.01
C PRO A 11 -7.30 -25.74 -7.13
N GLY A 12 -8.50 -25.18 -7.22
CA GLY A 12 -8.80 -24.12 -8.18
C GLY A 12 -7.90 -22.93 -7.86
N GLN A 13 -7.22 -22.39 -8.86
CA GLN A 13 -6.55 -21.11 -8.73
C GLN A 13 -7.58 -20.10 -8.23
N TRP A 14 -7.35 -19.54 -7.03
CA TRP A 14 -8.18 -18.47 -6.53
C TRP A 14 -7.96 -17.24 -7.43
N SER A 15 -8.99 -16.82 -8.09
CA SER A 15 -9.01 -15.56 -8.83
C SER A 15 -10.06 -14.67 -8.17
N PRO A 16 -9.68 -13.56 -7.56
CA PRO A 16 -10.66 -12.61 -7.04
C PRO A 16 -11.53 -12.10 -8.18
N PRO A 17 -12.77 -11.67 -7.90
CA PRO A 17 -13.57 -10.97 -8.90
C PRO A 17 -12.82 -9.69 -9.32
N VAL A 18 -12.30 -9.67 -10.54
CA VAL A 18 -11.42 -8.64 -11.11
C VAL A 18 -11.99 -7.22 -10.96
N ALA A 19 -13.32 -7.06 -10.96
CA ALA A 19 -13.97 -5.76 -10.85
C ALA A 19 -13.82 -5.07 -9.48
N ALA A 20 -13.56 -5.81 -8.39
CA ALA A 20 -13.46 -5.24 -7.04
C ALA A 20 -12.03 -4.82 -6.66
N LEU A 21 -11.03 -5.22 -7.44
CA LEU A 21 -9.60 -4.95 -7.15
C LEU A 21 -9.01 -3.86 -8.05
N GLN A 22 -9.75 -3.32 -9.00
CA GLN A 22 -9.29 -2.23 -9.88
C GLN A 22 -9.09 -0.88 -9.16
N GLU A 23 -9.56 -0.75 -7.94
CA GLU A 23 -9.39 0.47 -7.13
C GLU A 23 -8.10 0.47 -6.30
N TYR A 24 -7.38 -0.66 -6.20
CA TYR A 24 -6.18 -0.80 -5.37
C TYR A 24 -4.91 -0.74 -6.20
N ASP A 25 -3.82 -0.31 -5.53
CA ASP A 25 -2.48 -0.36 -6.11
C ASP A 25 -2.15 -1.77 -6.63
N PRO A 26 -1.53 -1.91 -7.81
CA PRO A 26 -1.14 -3.21 -8.37
C PRO A 26 -0.31 -4.07 -7.40
N GLU A 27 0.54 -3.48 -6.56
CA GLU A 27 1.31 -4.22 -5.58
C GLU A 27 0.43 -4.81 -4.47
N ILE A 28 -0.62 -4.11 -4.05
CA ILE A 28 -1.63 -4.64 -3.11
C ILE A 28 -2.30 -5.87 -3.70
N VAL A 29 -2.72 -5.79 -4.95
CA VAL A 29 -3.38 -6.90 -5.66
C VAL A 29 -2.44 -8.10 -5.80
N GLU A 30 -1.19 -7.87 -6.18
CA GLU A 30 -0.18 -8.91 -6.31
C GLU A 30 0.13 -9.57 -4.96
N THR A 31 0.32 -8.77 -3.92
CA THR A 31 0.57 -9.24 -2.56
C THR A 31 -0.56 -10.13 -2.05
N LEU A 32 -1.80 -9.67 -2.20
CA LEU A 32 -2.98 -10.45 -1.81
C LEU A 32 -3.08 -11.77 -2.58
N ALA A 33 -2.82 -11.75 -3.88
CA ALA A 33 -2.83 -12.95 -4.71
C ALA A 33 -1.76 -13.96 -4.28
N MET A 34 -0.56 -13.47 -3.93
CA MET A 34 0.53 -14.29 -3.39
C MET A 34 0.15 -14.94 -2.06
N ILE A 35 -0.33 -14.17 -1.09
CA ILE A 35 -0.77 -14.68 0.20
C ILE A 35 -1.86 -15.74 0.00
N ASN A 36 -2.85 -15.46 -0.83
CA ASN A 36 -3.96 -16.36 -1.10
C ASN A 36 -3.52 -17.64 -1.87
N THR A 37 -2.47 -17.57 -2.66
CA THR A 37 -1.85 -18.76 -3.26
C THR A 37 -1.29 -19.68 -2.18
N TYR A 38 -0.52 -19.17 -1.23
CA TYR A 38 0.02 -19.97 -0.12
C TYR A 38 -1.09 -20.50 0.81
N ARG A 39 -2.13 -19.69 1.06
CA ARG A 39 -3.32 -20.12 1.80
C ARG A 39 -4.05 -21.24 1.07
N GLY A 40 -4.19 -21.13 -0.25
CA GLY A 40 -4.79 -22.17 -1.10
C GLY A 40 -4.01 -23.49 -1.06
N TRP A 41 -2.68 -23.46 -0.99
CA TRP A 41 -1.86 -24.67 -0.84
C TRP A 41 -2.15 -25.41 0.49
N LEU A 42 -2.49 -24.67 1.52
CA LEU A 42 -2.90 -25.22 2.82
C LEU A 42 -4.38 -25.65 2.86
N GLY A 43 -5.17 -25.33 1.83
CA GLY A 43 -6.61 -25.58 1.81
C GLY A 43 -7.40 -24.69 2.78
N ILE A 44 -6.86 -23.51 3.14
CA ILE A 44 -7.52 -22.53 3.99
C ILE A 44 -8.17 -21.43 3.14
N PRO A 45 -9.26 -20.80 3.63
CA PRO A 45 -9.97 -19.77 2.87
C PRO A 45 -9.07 -18.57 2.50
N PRO A 46 -9.29 -17.95 1.31
CA PRO A 46 -8.59 -16.75 0.93
C PRO A 46 -8.98 -15.57 1.82
N LEU A 47 -8.04 -14.61 1.94
CA LEU A 47 -8.31 -13.30 2.52
C LEU A 47 -9.00 -12.39 1.51
N THR A 48 -9.84 -11.48 2.00
CA THR A 48 -10.46 -10.41 1.22
C THR A 48 -10.13 -9.06 1.84
N ILE A 49 -9.94 -8.02 1.00
CA ILE A 49 -9.70 -6.68 1.53
C ILE A 49 -10.96 -6.18 2.23
N ASP A 50 -10.78 -5.72 3.48
CA ASP A 50 -11.82 -5.01 4.22
C ASP A 50 -11.52 -3.52 4.22
N PRO A 51 -12.47 -2.64 3.86
CA PRO A 51 -12.23 -1.20 3.75
C PRO A 51 -11.78 -0.53 5.05
N ALA A 52 -12.21 -1.03 6.22
CA ALA A 52 -11.82 -0.48 7.50
C ALA A 52 -10.38 -0.89 7.85
N LEU A 53 -10.00 -2.15 7.62
CA LEU A 53 -8.61 -2.59 7.78
C LEU A 53 -7.68 -1.90 6.78
N GLN A 54 -8.11 -1.72 5.53
CA GLN A 54 -7.34 -0.99 4.53
C GLN A 54 -7.04 0.44 5.00
N LYS A 55 -8.06 1.13 5.51
CA LYS A 55 -7.90 2.47 6.08
C LYS A 55 -6.98 2.47 7.31
N ALA A 56 -7.02 1.44 8.17
CA ALA A 56 -6.14 1.34 9.33
C ALA A 56 -4.67 1.17 8.92
N ALA A 57 -4.40 0.28 7.95
CA ALA A 57 -3.08 0.06 7.40
C ALA A 57 -2.50 1.32 6.74
N GLU A 58 -3.27 1.99 5.89
CA GLU A 58 -2.89 3.26 5.24
C GLU A 58 -2.57 4.35 6.28
N ALA A 59 -3.40 4.49 7.32
CA ALA A 59 -3.19 5.46 8.37
C ALA A 59 -1.92 5.16 9.20
N HIS A 60 -1.57 3.87 9.39
CA HIS A 60 -0.34 3.52 10.10
C HIS A 60 0.92 3.77 9.27
N VAL A 61 0.87 3.50 7.98
CA VAL A 61 1.95 3.84 7.05
C VAL A 61 2.17 5.36 7.02
N GLU A 62 1.10 6.15 6.96
CA GLU A 62 1.18 7.62 7.02
C GLU A 62 1.72 8.11 8.37
N TYR A 63 1.29 7.52 9.50
CA TYR A 63 1.88 7.82 10.81
C TYR A 63 3.39 7.58 10.82
N TYR A 64 3.85 6.45 10.27
CA TYR A 64 5.27 6.13 10.19
C TYR A 64 6.03 7.16 9.35
N ARG A 65 5.48 7.53 8.19
CA ARG A 65 6.03 8.56 7.30
C ARG A 65 6.16 9.92 7.99
N LEU A 66 5.12 10.36 8.70
CA LEU A 66 5.09 11.66 9.39
C LEU A 66 6.07 11.73 10.58
N ASN A 67 6.42 10.61 11.17
CA ASN A 67 7.29 10.54 12.36
C ASN A 67 8.65 9.90 12.05
N PHE A 68 9.01 9.73 10.79
CA PHE A 68 10.28 9.14 10.40
C PHE A 68 11.46 9.90 10.99
N GLY A 69 12.41 9.16 11.60
CA GLY A 69 13.55 9.73 12.31
C GLY A 69 13.27 10.15 13.77
N ASP A 70 12.04 10.06 14.25
CA ASP A 70 11.73 10.25 15.67
C ASP A 70 12.25 9.04 16.50
N PRO A 71 13.07 9.25 17.53
CA PRO A 71 13.54 8.16 18.39
C PRO A 71 12.42 7.30 18.99
N ALA A 72 11.25 7.86 19.22
CA ALA A 72 10.10 7.13 19.75
C ALA A 72 9.63 5.99 18.85
N LEU A 73 9.80 6.10 17.52
CA LEU A 73 9.49 4.98 16.60
C LEU A 73 10.37 3.76 16.87
N ALA A 74 11.66 3.98 17.13
CA ALA A 74 12.59 2.88 17.41
C ALA A 74 12.32 2.22 18.77
N GLU A 75 11.87 2.99 19.76
CA GLU A 75 11.56 2.47 21.09
C GLU A 75 10.25 1.67 21.13
N MET A 76 9.23 2.14 20.41
CA MET A 76 7.91 1.50 20.40
C MET A 76 7.84 0.28 19.48
N GLY A 77 8.74 0.17 18.50
CA GLY A 77 8.71 -0.88 17.47
C GLY A 77 7.68 -0.58 16.36
N LEU A 78 7.66 -1.44 15.35
CA LEU A 78 6.90 -1.20 14.11
C LEU A 78 5.38 -1.29 14.27
N HIS A 79 4.90 -1.96 15.32
CA HIS A 79 3.48 -2.25 15.53
C HIS A 79 2.73 -1.18 16.33
N TYR A 80 3.43 -0.16 16.85
CA TYR A 80 2.87 0.77 17.83
C TYR A 80 2.98 2.22 17.41
N GLN A 81 2.03 3.03 17.87
CA GLN A 81 2.04 4.48 17.73
C GLN A 81 2.11 5.15 19.09
N THR A 82 2.79 6.28 19.17
CA THR A 82 2.88 7.11 20.37
C THR A 82 1.75 8.14 20.39
N PRO A 83 0.91 8.18 21.46
CA PRO A 83 -0.15 9.18 21.57
C PRO A 83 0.37 10.62 21.44
N GLY A 84 -0.37 11.44 20.71
CA GLY A 84 -0.06 12.87 20.54
C GLY A 84 0.95 13.18 19.44
N LYS A 85 1.47 12.19 18.75
CA LYS A 85 2.29 12.38 17.53
C LYS A 85 1.41 12.60 16.29
N PRO A 86 1.91 13.29 15.26
CA PRO A 86 1.20 13.45 13.99
C PRO A 86 0.70 12.14 13.41
N GLY A 87 -0.53 12.08 12.92
CA GLY A 87 -1.11 10.88 12.34
C GLY A 87 -1.50 9.78 13.33
N PHE A 88 -1.47 10.04 14.66
CA PHE A 88 -1.88 9.05 15.65
C PHE A 88 -3.33 8.62 15.50
N THR A 89 -3.58 7.32 15.38
CA THR A 89 -4.91 6.72 15.22
C THR A 89 -5.24 5.65 16.26
N GLY A 90 -4.24 5.11 16.95
CA GLY A 90 -4.39 4.08 18.00
C GLY A 90 -3.02 3.62 18.46
N VAL A 91 -2.91 3.08 19.69
CA VAL A 91 -1.61 2.66 20.24
C VAL A 91 -1.09 1.41 19.54
N ASP A 92 -1.94 0.42 19.32
CA ASP A 92 -1.60 -0.83 18.64
C ASP A 92 -2.52 -1.07 17.43
N PHE A 93 -2.34 -2.20 16.75
CA PHE A 93 -3.10 -2.54 15.55
C PHE A 93 -4.60 -2.73 15.84
N GLN A 94 -4.99 -3.24 17.03
CA GLN A 94 -6.40 -3.36 17.40
C GLN A 94 -7.04 -1.98 17.59
N ASP A 95 -6.39 -1.08 18.35
CA ASP A 95 -6.86 0.30 18.55
C ASP A 95 -7.04 1.03 17.21
N ARG A 96 -6.11 0.84 16.26
CA ARG A 96 -6.18 1.47 14.92
C ARG A 96 -7.33 0.93 14.09
N ALA A 97 -7.54 -0.39 14.12
CA ALA A 97 -8.64 -1.05 13.42
C ALA A 97 -10.00 -0.60 13.97
N ASP A 98 -10.14 -0.56 15.31
CA ASP A 98 -11.35 -0.06 16.00
C ASP A 98 -11.63 1.40 15.61
N ALA A 99 -10.61 2.26 15.62
CA ALA A 99 -10.73 3.67 15.22
C ALA A 99 -11.10 3.83 13.73
N ALA A 100 -10.69 2.90 12.88
CA ALA A 100 -11.06 2.88 11.47
C ALA A 100 -12.49 2.35 11.22
N GLY A 101 -13.08 1.68 12.23
CA GLY A 101 -14.44 1.12 12.21
C GLY A 101 -14.52 -0.37 11.91
N TYR A 102 -13.41 -1.10 12.06
CA TYR A 102 -13.41 -2.57 11.96
C TYR A 102 -13.97 -3.19 13.23
N ASP A 103 -14.97 -4.07 13.10
CA ASP A 103 -15.58 -4.79 14.22
C ASP A 103 -15.08 -6.25 14.19
N GLY A 104 -14.00 -6.53 14.92
CA GLY A 104 -13.39 -7.85 14.93
C GLY A 104 -11.99 -7.87 15.56
N TRP A 105 -11.39 -9.05 15.55
CA TRP A 105 -10.03 -9.29 16.05
C TRP A 105 -9.00 -9.03 14.94
N VAL A 106 -7.90 -8.39 15.29
CA VAL A 106 -6.85 -8.02 14.34
C VAL A 106 -5.49 -8.50 14.82
N ASN A 107 -4.62 -8.84 13.87
CA ASN A 107 -3.19 -9.02 14.05
C ASN A 107 -2.45 -8.35 12.88
N GLU A 108 -1.14 -8.14 13.02
CA GLU A 108 -0.39 -7.32 12.06
C GLU A 108 0.97 -7.95 11.74
N ASN A 109 1.36 -7.88 10.47
CA ASN A 109 2.72 -8.04 10.04
C ASN A 109 3.26 -6.68 9.55
N ALA A 110 4.48 -6.34 9.94
CA ALA A 110 5.14 -5.09 9.58
C ALA A 110 6.54 -5.34 9.03
N GLY A 111 6.96 -4.57 8.04
CA GLY A 111 8.27 -4.69 7.40
C GLY A 111 8.87 -3.34 7.02
N LEU A 112 10.16 -3.36 6.60
CA LEU A 112 10.96 -2.18 6.26
C LEU A 112 11.61 -2.31 4.87
N SER A 113 11.03 -3.07 3.96
CA SER A 113 11.55 -3.24 2.59
C SER A 113 11.06 -2.16 1.63
N GLY A 114 9.88 -1.61 1.88
CA GLY A 114 9.14 -0.74 0.98
C GLY A 114 8.41 -1.51 -0.14
N SER A 115 8.48 -2.85 -0.15
CA SER A 115 7.76 -3.71 -1.08
C SER A 115 7.02 -4.82 -0.33
N MET A 116 5.70 -4.79 -0.39
CA MET A 116 4.85 -5.82 0.23
C MET A 116 5.04 -7.19 -0.39
N VAL A 117 5.29 -7.27 -1.70
CA VAL A 117 5.58 -8.53 -2.41
C VAL A 117 6.86 -9.15 -1.89
N TRP A 118 7.93 -8.36 -1.76
CA TRP A 118 9.20 -8.85 -1.23
C TRP A 118 9.07 -9.26 0.25
N SER A 119 8.43 -8.42 1.06
CA SER A 119 8.21 -8.72 2.48
C SER A 119 7.34 -9.95 2.68
N THR A 120 6.34 -10.19 1.84
CA THR A 120 5.52 -11.40 1.92
C THR A 120 6.37 -12.67 1.71
N LYS A 121 7.30 -12.67 0.76
CA LYS A 121 8.26 -13.79 0.58
C LYS A 121 9.10 -14.00 1.85
N TRP A 122 9.58 -12.92 2.45
CA TRP A 122 10.33 -12.98 3.70
C TRP A 122 9.46 -13.41 4.88
N PHE A 123 8.23 -12.88 5.01
CA PHE A 123 7.28 -13.26 6.06
C PHE A 123 6.96 -14.77 6.02
N ILE A 124 6.81 -15.33 4.84
CA ILE A 124 6.59 -16.79 4.66
C ILE A 124 7.83 -17.59 5.06
N ALA A 125 9.03 -17.05 4.94
CA ALA A 125 10.27 -17.69 5.36
C ALA A 125 10.56 -17.56 6.86
N THR A 126 9.85 -16.69 7.59
CA THR A 126 9.96 -16.50 9.05
C THR A 126 8.85 -17.24 9.79
N VAL A 127 8.89 -17.29 11.12
CA VAL A 127 7.93 -18.06 11.94
C VAL A 127 6.70 -17.22 12.27
N GLY A 128 6.89 -16.11 12.99
CA GLY A 128 5.78 -15.32 13.53
C GLY A 128 4.89 -14.76 12.44
N HIS A 129 5.49 -14.12 11.45
CA HIS A 129 4.77 -13.52 10.32
C HIS A 129 4.02 -14.58 9.50
N ARG A 130 4.67 -15.72 9.22
CA ARG A 130 4.02 -16.83 8.50
C ARG A 130 2.81 -17.38 9.25
N LEU A 131 2.95 -17.61 10.55
CA LEU A 131 1.85 -18.13 11.37
C LEU A 131 0.64 -17.21 11.39
N THR A 132 0.84 -15.90 11.24
CA THR A 132 -0.23 -14.92 11.10
C THR A 132 -0.86 -14.98 9.72
N LEU A 133 -0.05 -14.94 8.64
CA LEU A 133 -0.55 -14.97 7.25
C LEU A 133 -1.31 -16.25 6.90
N LEU A 134 -0.89 -17.38 7.47
CA LEU A 134 -1.44 -18.71 7.18
C LEU A 134 -2.40 -19.22 8.25
N ASP A 135 -2.89 -18.35 9.15
CA ASP A 135 -3.91 -18.71 10.11
C ASP A 135 -5.29 -18.75 9.45
N PRO A 136 -5.99 -19.90 9.45
CA PRO A 136 -7.29 -20.06 8.82
C PRO A 136 -8.41 -19.22 9.46
N ARG A 137 -8.18 -18.69 10.67
CA ARG A 137 -9.16 -17.89 11.40
C ARG A 137 -9.33 -16.50 10.81
N TYR A 138 -8.28 -15.94 10.18
CA TYR A 138 -8.39 -14.64 9.50
C TYR A 138 -9.05 -14.80 8.13
N SER A 139 -9.96 -13.87 7.83
CA SER A 139 -10.71 -13.80 6.58
C SER A 139 -10.58 -12.44 5.87
N HIS A 140 -10.19 -11.40 6.60
CA HIS A 140 -10.05 -10.04 6.10
C HIS A 140 -8.59 -9.58 6.13
N VAL A 141 -8.26 -8.60 5.29
CA VAL A 141 -6.93 -8.00 5.24
C VAL A 141 -7.00 -6.53 4.86
N GLY A 142 -6.07 -5.73 5.39
CA GLY A 142 -5.71 -4.40 4.92
C GLY A 142 -4.22 -4.38 4.60
N LEU A 143 -3.82 -3.73 3.51
CA LEU A 143 -2.44 -3.72 3.03
C LEU A 143 -2.02 -2.31 2.66
N ALA A 144 -0.89 -1.85 3.17
CA ALA A 144 -0.34 -0.55 2.80
C ALA A 144 1.18 -0.56 2.83
N ALA A 145 1.80 0.22 1.96
CA ALA A 145 3.25 0.43 1.97
C ALA A 145 3.61 1.86 1.60
N VAL A 146 4.79 2.28 2.00
CA VAL A 146 5.48 3.47 1.51
C VAL A 146 6.91 3.09 1.12
N ASP A 147 7.33 3.52 -0.05
CA ASP A 147 8.73 3.62 -0.46
C ASP A 147 8.97 5.05 -0.99
N ASP A 148 9.47 5.91 -0.13
CA ASP A 148 9.78 7.32 -0.42
C ASP A 148 11.29 7.54 -0.21
N GLY A 149 12.08 6.75 -0.93
CA GLY A 149 13.53 6.78 -0.85
C GLY A 149 14.09 6.32 0.49
N ASP A 150 14.20 7.23 1.46
CA ASP A 150 14.72 6.92 2.80
C ASP A 150 13.68 6.27 3.72
N ILE A 151 12.39 6.44 3.41
CA ILE A 151 11.28 5.92 4.20
C ILE A 151 10.75 4.67 3.51
N LYS A 152 10.93 3.52 4.16
CA LYS A 152 10.44 2.23 3.70
C LYS A 152 9.69 1.57 4.83
N PHE A 153 8.41 1.31 4.60
CA PHE A 153 7.56 0.69 5.61
C PHE A 153 6.35 0.04 4.96
N GLU A 154 5.99 -1.16 5.37
CA GLU A 154 4.82 -1.86 4.91
C GLU A 154 4.08 -2.54 6.06
N ILE A 155 2.75 -2.59 5.93
CA ILE A 155 1.81 -3.16 6.89
C ILE A 155 0.87 -4.13 6.19
N ILE A 156 0.62 -5.27 6.85
CA ILE A 156 -0.42 -6.23 6.51
C ILE A 156 -1.23 -6.48 7.78
N ASP A 157 -2.38 -5.83 7.89
CA ASP A 157 -3.38 -6.07 8.94
C ASP A 157 -4.25 -7.26 8.56
N LEU A 158 -4.34 -8.27 9.43
CA LEU A 158 -5.19 -9.43 9.24
C LEU A 158 -6.32 -9.42 10.25
N GLY A 159 -7.56 -9.60 9.79
CA GLY A 159 -8.72 -9.50 10.65
C GLY A 159 -9.72 -10.65 10.50
N THR A 160 -10.52 -10.83 11.55
CA THR A 160 -11.70 -11.69 11.54
C THR A 160 -12.81 -11.07 12.36
N PRO A 161 -14.05 -10.96 11.81
CA PRO A 161 -15.17 -10.45 12.58
C PRO A 161 -15.58 -11.41 13.70
N ASP A 162 -15.40 -12.72 13.47
CA ASP A 162 -15.77 -13.76 14.41
C ASP A 162 -14.56 -14.65 14.71
N TRP A 163 -14.13 -14.67 15.95
CA TRP A 163 -13.06 -15.57 16.36
C TRP A 163 -13.57 -17.01 16.51
N VAL A 164 -13.03 -17.90 15.68
CA VAL A 164 -13.37 -19.33 15.72
C VAL A 164 -12.18 -20.10 16.30
N GLU A 165 -12.39 -20.82 17.41
CA GLU A 165 -11.31 -21.57 18.08
C GLU A 165 -10.85 -22.78 17.26
N ASN A 166 -11.77 -23.50 16.62
CA ASN A 166 -11.46 -24.72 15.86
C ASN A 166 -11.77 -24.51 14.38
N THR A 167 -10.82 -24.79 13.53
CA THR A 167 -10.93 -24.55 12.09
C THR A 167 -10.74 -25.82 11.26
N THR A 168 -11.03 -25.73 9.99
CA THR A 168 -10.71 -26.74 8.98
C THR A 168 -9.82 -26.08 7.92
N PRO A 169 -8.63 -26.65 7.63
CA PRO A 169 -8.06 -27.87 8.19
C PRO A 169 -7.61 -27.73 9.66
N GLU A 170 -7.62 -28.84 10.41
CA GLU A 170 -7.14 -28.85 11.81
C GLU A 170 -5.62 -28.70 11.94
N TRP A 171 -4.89 -28.88 10.86
CA TRP A 171 -3.43 -28.86 10.85
C TRP A 171 -2.91 -27.99 9.70
N ALA A 172 -1.92 -27.16 10.01
CA ALA A 172 -1.11 -26.47 9.02
C ALA A 172 0.36 -26.81 9.22
N ALA A 173 0.96 -27.45 8.22
CA ALA A 173 2.38 -27.75 8.16
C ALA A 173 3.06 -26.81 7.18
N TRP A 174 4.26 -26.35 7.50
CA TRP A 174 5.06 -25.54 6.58
C TRP A 174 6.56 -25.85 6.70
N PRO A 175 7.34 -26.04 5.61
CA PRO A 175 6.82 -26.18 4.24
C PRO A 175 5.83 -27.34 4.12
N LEU A 176 4.95 -27.28 3.11
CA LEU A 176 4.03 -28.40 2.85
C LEU A 176 4.75 -29.59 2.23
N ASP A 177 4.07 -30.73 2.22
CA ASP A 177 4.52 -31.91 1.50
C ASP A 177 4.72 -31.63 0.00
N ASP A 178 5.79 -32.17 -0.57
CA ASP A 178 6.21 -31.98 -1.97
C ASP A 178 6.51 -30.51 -2.38
N THR A 179 6.73 -29.62 -1.40
CA THR A 179 7.20 -28.26 -1.69
C THR A 179 8.66 -28.29 -2.17
N THR A 180 8.96 -27.53 -3.20
CA THR A 180 10.31 -27.30 -3.76
C THR A 180 10.70 -25.82 -3.65
N GLY A 181 11.97 -25.49 -3.88
CA GLY A 181 12.45 -24.10 -3.77
C GLY A 181 12.46 -23.57 -2.34
N VAL A 182 12.45 -24.44 -1.34
CA VAL A 182 12.47 -24.04 0.08
C VAL A 182 13.81 -23.39 0.41
N GLY A 183 13.79 -22.26 1.12
CA GLY A 183 14.98 -21.54 1.54
C GLY A 183 15.92 -22.41 2.39
N LEU A 184 17.21 -22.04 2.44
CA LEU A 184 18.22 -22.82 3.14
C LEU A 184 18.37 -22.43 4.61
N ARG A 185 18.11 -21.16 4.93
CA ARG A 185 18.55 -20.57 6.19
C ARG A 185 17.50 -19.64 6.77
N PHE A 186 17.65 -19.44 8.06
CA PHE A 186 16.91 -18.46 8.84
C PHE A 186 17.90 -17.60 9.63
N ASP A 187 17.81 -16.27 9.46
CA ASP A 187 18.71 -15.30 10.07
C ASP A 187 18.15 -14.70 11.36
N GLY A 188 16.98 -15.17 11.79
CA GLY A 188 16.27 -14.70 12.97
C GLY A 188 15.12 -13.75 12.65
N GLU A 189 14.29 -13.52 13.62
CA GLU A 189 13.22 -12.51 13.68
C GLU A 189 13.01 -12.04 15.11
N ALA A 190 12.26 -10.99 15.31
CA ALA A 190 11.90 -10.48 16.63
C ALA A 190 10.37 -10.56 16.83
N PRO A 191 9.86 -11.21 17.89
CA PRO A 191 10.62 -11.93 18.92
C PRO A 191 11.28 -13.21 18.41
N ASN A 192 12.42 -13.60 19.03
CA ASN A 192 13.19 -14.76 18.61
C ASN A 192 12.45 -16.08 18.91
N PRO A 193 12.13 -16.90 17.87
CA PRO A 193 11.43 -18.17 18.06
C PRO A 193 12.32 -19.33 18.57
N PHE A 194 13.66 -19.20 18.50
CA PHE A 194 14.61 -20.21 18.95
C PHE A 194 15.62 -19.60 19.95
N PRO A 195 15.21 -19.33 21.21
CA PRO A 195 16.10 -18.75 22.21
C PRO A 195 17.32 -19.64 22.43
N GLY A 196 18.52 -19.12 22.25
CA GLY A 196 19.77 -19.85 22.41
C GLY A 196 20.37 -20.43 21.12
N ALA A 197 19.70 -20.32 19.99
CA ALA A 197 20.30 -20.63 18.69
C ALA A 197 21.33 -19.55 18.28
N SER A 198 22.39 -19.99 17.60
CA SER A 198 23.37 -19.11 16.97
C SER A 198 23.06 -19.00 15.48
N TYR A 199 22.54 -17.88 15.03
CA TYR A 199 22.16 -17.66 13.63
C TYR A 199 23.37 -17.48 12.70
N PRO A 200 23.29 -17.87 11.39
CA PRO A 200 22.10 -18.45 10.74
C PRO A 200 21.92 -19.94 11.09
N ILE A 201 20.67 -20.36 11.17
CA ILE A 201 20.25 -21.76 11.30
C ILE A 201 19.47 -22.21 10.05
N GLY A 202 18.97 -23.43 9.99
CA GLY A 202 18.19 -23.93 8.86
C GLY A 202 16.86 -23.21 8.69
N TYR A 203 16.20 -23.46 7.57
CA TYR A 203 14.86 -22.93 7.31
C TYR A 203 13.87 -23.43 8.39
N PRO A 204 13.06 -22.54 9.00
CA PRO A 204 12.18 -22.92 10.10
C PRO A 204 10.95 -23.69 9.60
N ILE A 205 10.75 -24.88 10.14
CA ILE A 205 9.61 -25.74 9.87
C ILE A 205 8.59 -25.57 10.99
N SER A 206 7.31 -25.48 10.66
CA SER A 206 6.24 -25.34 11.65
C SER A 206 5.13 -26.35 11.42
N LEU A 207 4.58 -26.89 12.50
CA LEU A 207 3.36 -27.66 12.53
C LEU A 207 2.41 -27.01 13.53
N LYS A 208 1.30 -26.45 13.04
CA LYS A 208 0.28 -25.81 13.88
C LYS A 208 -1.00 -26.64 13.91
N TYR A 209 -1.58 -26.75 15.09
CA TYR A 209 -2.83 -27.45 15.33
C TYR A 209 -3.94 -26.44 15.62
N PHE A 210 -5.06 -26.56 14.92
CA PHE A 210 -6.24 -25.71 15.06
C PHE A 210 -7.48 -26.47 15.52
N GLY A 211 -7.30 -27.75 15.87
CA GLY A 211 -8.38 -28.58 16.38
C GLY A 211 -8.62 -28.37 17.88
N PRO A 212 -9.64 -29.04 18.45
CA PRO A 212 -9.97 -28.94 19.86
C PRO A 212 -8.90 -29.55 20.78
N GLY A 213 -8.83 -29.08 22.01
CA GLY A 213 -7.96 -29.61 23.07
C GLY A 213 -6.52 -29.15 22.98
N GLU A 214 -5.64 -29.82 23.72
CA GLU A 214 -4.23 -29.45 23.85
C GLU A 214 -3.34 -30.23 22.89
N LEU A 215 -2.24 -29.58 22.48
CA LEU A 215 -1.15 -30.17 21.71
C LEU A 215 0.05 -30.41 22.63
N SER A 216 0.65 -31.59 22.54
CA SER A 216 1.99 -31.87 23.05
C SER A 216 2.77 -32.65 22.01
N PHE A 217 4.07 -32.42 21.92
CA PHE A 217 4.94 -33.25 21.07
C PHE A 217 5.93 -34.06 21.89
N SER A 218 6.30 -35.23 21.40
CA SER A 218 7.28 -36.12 21.99
C SER A 218 8.57 -36.19 21.18
N SER A 219 8.45 -35.96 19.86
CA SER A 219 9.59 -36.00 18.94
C SER A 219 9.30 -35.13 17.71
N ALA A 220 10.32 -34.41 17.25
CA ALA A 220 10.33 -33.74 15.95
C ALA A 220 11.73 -33.92 15.35
N THR A 221 11.79 -34.40 14.12
CA THR A 221 13.07 -34.69 13.43
C THR A 221 13.02 -34.22 11.98
N ILE A 222 14.19 -33.84 11.49
CA ILE A 222 14.46 -33.61 10.08
C ILE A 222 15.59 -34.54 9.65
N SER A 223 15.49 -35.17 8.48
CA SER A 223 16.50 -36.08 7.95
C SER A 223 16.76 -35.87 6.47
N ASN A 224 17.98 -36.19 6.05
CA ASN A 224 18.39 -36.30 4.66
C ASN A 224 18.75 -37.75 4.39
N GLY A 225 17.88 -38.49 3.72
CA GLY A 225 17.97 -39.96 3.64
C GLY A 225 17.96 -40.60 5.03
N ASP A 226 18.92 -41.45 5.29
CA ASP A 226 19.03 -42.13 6.57
C ASP A 226 19.70 -41.31 7.70
N GLN A 227 20.13 -40.06 7.40
CA GLN A 227 20.85 -39.23 8.37
C GLN A 227 19.89 -38.21 9.02
N VAL A 228 19.76 -38.30 10.34
CA VAL A 228 19.07 -37.28 11.14
C VAL A 228 19.96 -36.06 11.25
N VAL A 229 19.40 -34.91 10.88
CA VAL A 229 20.07 -33.60 10.92
C VAL A 229 19.98 -33.04 12.34
N PRO A 230 21.08 -32.55 12.94
CA PRO A 230 21.03 -31.87 14.24
C PRO A 230 20.05 -30.70 14.17
N SER A 231 19.11 -30.60 15.11
CA SER A 231 18.01 -29.65 15.05
C SER A 231 17.52 -29.22 16.43
N PHE A 232 16.89 -28.07 16.48
CA PHE A 232 16.10 -27.56 17.58
C PHE A 232 14.64 -27.93 17.35
N ALA A 233 13.96 -28.40 18.39
CA ALA A 233 12.50 -28.61 18.34
C ALA A 233 11.87 -28.03 19.60
N GLU A 234 10.90 -27.13 19.41
CA GLU A 234 10.25 -26.42 20.51
C GLU A 234 8.74 -26.33 20.29
N ILE A 235 7.97 -26.39 21.40
CA ILE A 235 6.55 -26.03 21.39
C ILE A 235 6.43 -24.52 21.67
N GLY A 236 5.47 -23.86 21.02
CA GLY A 236 5.23 -22.44 21.19
C GLY A 236 5.00 -22.05 22.65
N THR A 237 5.64 -20.96 23.08
CA THR A 237 5.49 -20.36 24.41
C THR A 237 5.47 -18.83 24.29
N GLY A 238 4.85 -18.16 25.26
CA GLY A 238 4.80 -16.70 25.27
C GLY A 238 3.96 -16.16 24.10
N TRP A 239 4.59 -15.46 23.17
CA TRP A 239 3.96 -14.89 21.97
C TRP A 239 3.60 -15.92 20.90
N LEU A 240 4.27 -17.08 20.90
CA LEU A 240 3.90 -18.21 20.04
C LEU A 240 2.80 -19.04 20.71
N SER A 241 1.77 -19.36 19.94
CA SER A 241 0.68 -20.21 20.39
C SER A 241 1.18 -21.61 20.77
N ARG A 242 0.68 -22.16 21.88
CA ARG A 242 1.01 -23.50 22.36
C ARG A 242 0.54 -24.62 21.42
N GLU A 243 -0.29 -24.30 20.45
CA GLU A 243 -0.71 -25.20 19.38
C GLU A 243 0.31 -25.31 18.24
N THR A 244 1.51 -24.73 18.39
CA THR A 244 2.55 -24.73 17.36
C THR A 244 3.77 -25.51 17.83
N VAL A 245 4.26 -26.44 17.02
CA VAL A 245 5.58 -27.06 17.18
C VAL A 245 6.49 -26.54 16.09
N LEU A 246 7.66 -26.05 16.48
CA LEU A 246 8.71 -25.57 15.60
C LEU A 246 9.84 -26.61 15.53
N LEU A 247 10.43 -26.74 14.34
CA LEU A 247 11.61 -27.55 14.08
C LEU A 247 12.55 -26.77 13.16
N CYS A 248 13.84 -26.74 13.50
CA CYS A 248 14.83 -26.03 12.69
C CYS A 248 16.17 -26.75 12.78
N ALA A 249 16.81 -27.03 11.65
CA ALA A 249 18.17 -27.54 11.66
C ALA A 249 19.13 -26.55 12.33
N SER A 250 20.11 -27.02 13.09
CA SER A 250 21.07 -26.18 13.80
C SER A 250 22.04 -25.42 12.90
N GLU A 251 22.16 -25.85 11.64
CA GLU A 251 22.96 -25.23 10.59
C GLU A 251 22.07 -25.02 9.35
N PRO A 252 22.41 -24.08 8.43
CA PRO A 252 21.71 -23.96 7.15
C PRO A 252 21.58 -25.27 6.40
N LEU A 253 20.45 -25.47 5.74
CA LEU A 253 20.17 -26.63 4.91
C LEU A 253 21.06 -26.63 3.65
N GLU A 254 21.27 -27.81 3.06
CA GLU A 254 22.04 -27.96 1.81
C GLU A 254 21.19 -27.60 0.58
N LEU A 255 21.82 -27.09 -0.47
CA LEU A 255 21.19 -26.81 -1.75
C LEU A 255 20.64 -28.07 -2.40
N ASP A 256 19.54 -27.94 -3.15
CA ASP A 256 18.93 -28.95 -4.01
C ASP A 256 18.75 -30.33 -3.32
N THR A 257 18.42 -30.30 -2.04
CA THR A 257 18.41 -31.47 -1.17
C THR A 257 17.00 -31.79 -0.68
N GLN A 258 16.64 -33.08 -0.77
CA GLN A 258 15.37 -33.60 -0.25
C GLN A 258 15.50 -33.84 1.26
N TYR A 259 14.58 -33.27 2.03
CA TYR A 259 14.47 -33.50 3.46
C TYR A 259 13.15 -34.18 3.79
N GLU A 260 13.17 -35.08 4.74
CA GLU A 260 12.00 -35.67 5.39
C GLU A 260 11.82 -35.05 6.78
N VAL A 261 10.59 -34.74 7.12
CA VAL A 261 10.19 -34.15 8.41
C VAL A 261 9.21 -35.10 9.10
N ARG A 262 9.41 -35.31 10.40
CA ARG A 262 8.53 -36.16 11.18
C ARG A 262 8.25 -35.54 12.55
N PHE A 263 6.97 -35.40 12.88
CA PHE A 263 6.49 -34.97 14.19
C PHE A 263 5.63 -36.04 14.81
N GLU A 264 5.83 -36.30 16.13
CA GLU A 264 5.04 -37.22 16.93
C GLU A 264 4.60 -36.55 18.22
N GLY A 265 3.39 -36.88 18.68
CA GLY A 265 2.86 -36.30 19.90
C GLY A 265 1.45 -36.73 20.18
N VAL A 266 0.75 -35.90 20.96
CA VAL A 266 -0.66 -36.09 21.34
C VAL A 266 -1.39 -34.78 21.08
N ALA A 267 -2.51 -34.84 20.34
CA ALA A 267 -3.42 -33.72 20.11
C ALA A 267 -4.82 -34.15 20.56
N ASN A 268 -5.49 -33.33 21.38
CA ASN A 268 -6.79 -33.66 21.95
C ASN A 268 -6.84 -35.06 22.58
N GLY A 269 -5.79 -35.43 23.29
CA GLY A 269 -5.67 -36.73 23.93
C GLY A 269 -5.45 -37.94 22.99
N GLN A 270 -5.32 -37.72 21.68
CA GLN A 270 -5.07 -38.73 20.66
C GLN A 270 -3.63 -38.68 20.15
N PRO A 271 -2.93 -39.81 20.05
CA PRO A 271 -1.61 -39.86 19.43
C PRO A 271 -1.66 -39.43 17.97
N PHE A 272 -0.67 -38.65 17.51
CA PHE A 272 -0.49 -38.36 16.11
C PHE A 272 0.93 -38.61 15.62
N VAL A 273 1.05 -38.87 14.34
CA VAL A 273 2.29 -38.84 13.58
C VAL A 273 2.03 -38.06 12.33
N LYS A 274 2.81 -37.01 12.09
CA LYS A 274 2.83 -36.24 10.84
C LYS A 274 4.20 -36.41 10.20
N GLN A 275 4.21 -36.80 8.94
CA GLN A 275 5.44 -37.01 8.18
C GLN A 275 5.22 -36.53 6.75
N TRP A 276 6.18 -35.78 6.24
CA TRP A 276 6.18 -35.25 4.87
C TRP A 276 7.59 -34.92 4.42
N SER A 277 7.74 -34.55 3.17
CA SER A 277 9.02 -34.17 2.61
C SER A 277 8.96 -32.85 1.84
N PHE A 278 10.09 -32.17 1.74
CA PHE A 278 10.27 -30.99 0.91
C PHE A 278 11.67 -30.97 0.29
N ARG A 279 11.86 -30.16 -0.75
CA ARG A 279 13.16 -29.97 -1.39
C ARG A 279 13.60 -28.52 -1.28
N THR A 280 14.84 -28.32 -0.88
CA THR A 280 15.45 -27.00 -0.83
C THR A 280 15.71 -26.42 -2.22
N THR A 281 15.86 -25.09 -2.30
CA THR A 281 16.19 -24.42 -3.55
C THR A 281 17.51 -24.92 -4.16
N ASN A 282 17.57 -24.91 -5.48
CA ASN A 282 18.81 -25.13 -6.26
C ASN A 282 19.62 -23.83 -6.44
N GLY A 283 19.08 -22.69 -5.93
CA GLY A 283 19.66 -21.35 -6.01
C GLY A 283 18.93 -20.42 -6.98
N ASP A 284 18.19 -20.97 -7.93
CA ASP A 284 17.50 -20.21 -8.99
C ASP A 284 15.97 -20.40 -8.96
N ASP A 285 15.47 -21.47 -8.34
CA ASP A 285 14.04 -21.76 -8.27
C ASP A 285 13.35 -21.04 -7.12
N GLU A 286 12.10 -20.68 -7.34
CA GLU A 286 11.22 -20.12 -6.32
C GLU A 286 10.44 -21.23 -5.60
N LEU A 287 9.87 -20.86 -4.44
CA LEU A 287 8.99 -21.74 -3.68
C LEU A 287 7.81 -22.19 -4.55
N ALA A 288 7.68 -23.51 -4.69
CA ALA A 288 6.65 -24.11 -5.53
C ALA A 288 6.05 -25.35 -4.86
N ARG A 289 4.82 -25.67 -5.19
CA ARG A 289 4.15 -26.91 -4.83
C ARG A 289 3.52 -27.55 -6.05
N ASP A 290 3.63 -28.88 -6.17
CA ASP A 290 3.13 -29.62 -7.34
C ASP A 290 3.65 -29.08 -8.68
N GLY A 291 4.88 -28.53 -8.68
CA GLY A 291 5.49 -27.87 -9.83
C GLY A 291 4.88 -26.52 -10.19
N GLN A 292 4.06 -25.96 -9.31
CA GLN A 292 3.47 -24.62 -9.46
C GLN A 292 4.04 -23.67 -8.42
N SER A 293 4.85 -22.72 -8.85
CA SER A 293 5.22 -21.55 -8.06
C SER A 293 4.08 -20.53 -8.07
N TYR A 294 4.14 -19.55 -7.17
CA TYR A 294 3.33 -18.35 -7.32
C TYR A 294 3.63 -17.71 -8.68
N VAL A 295 2.61 -17.58 -9.48
CA VAL A 295 2.67 -16.82 -10.75
C VAL A 295 1.95 -15.51 -10.48
N PRO A 296 2.61 -14.35 -10.58
CA PRO A 296 1.93 -13.06 -10.49
C PRO A 296 0.72 -13.07 -11.42
N PRO A 297 -0.43 -12.52 -11.00
CA PRO A 297 -1.52 -12.31 -11.93
C PRO A 297 -0.94 -11.59 -13.16
N PRO A 298 -1.33 -11.96 -14.38
CA PRO A 298 -0.89 -11.24 -15.55
C PRO A 298 -1.18 -9.77 -15.30
N ALA A 299 -0.17 -8.91 -15.54
CA ALA A 299 -0.41 -7.48 -15.52
C ALA A 299 -1.72 -7.24 -16.29
N PRO A 300 -2.68 -6.48 -15.72
CA PRO A 300 -3.95 -6.27 -16.40
C PRO A 300 -3.61 -5.95 -17.86
N GLU A 301 -4.12 -6.77 -18.78
CA GLU A 301 -3.95 -6.45 -20.21
C GLU A 301 -4.34 -4.99 -20.33
N PRO A 302 -3.50 -4.14 -20.96
CA PRO A 302 -3.89 -2.77 -21.21
C PRO A 302 -5.28 -2.89 -21.83
N GLU A 303 -6.29 -2.41 -21.11
CA GLU A 303 -7.67 -2.49 -21.58
C GLU A 303 -7.63 -2.06 -23.04
N PRO A 304 -8.21 -2.83 -23.97
CA PRO A 304 -8.30 -2.36 -25.35
C PRO A 304 -8.86 -0.96 -25.24
N PRO A 305 -8.23 0.06 -25.87
CA PRO A 305 -8.62 1.43 -25.66
C PRO A 305 -10.14 1.47 -25.79
N VAL A 306 -10.82 1.60 -24.66
CA VAL A 306 -12.25 1.84 -24.62
C VAL A 306 -12.35 3.12 -25.42
N GLU A 307 -12.94 3.04 -26.63
CA GLU A 307 -13.28 4.27 -27.32
C GLU A 307 -14.07 5.07 -26.31
N PRO A 308 -13.49 6.19 -25.80
CA PRO A 308 -14.15 6.94 -24.75
C PRO A 308 -15.50 7.32 -25.29
N GLY A 309 -16.55 6.78 -24.69
CA GLY A 309 -17.87 7.38 -24.82
C GLY A 309 -17.67 8.86 -24.50
N PRO A 310 -18.38 9.79 -25.14
CA PRO A 310 -18.12 11.21 -24.97
C PRO A 310 -17.99 11.51 -23.49
N PRO A 311 -16.86 12.10 -23.05
CA PRO A 311 -16.56 12.23 -21.62
C PRO A 311 -17.69 12.99 -20.94
N ILE A 312 -18.26 12.38 -19.90
CA ILE A 312 -19.24 13.06 -19.06
C ILE A 312 -18.48 14.23 -18.42
N LYS A 313 -18.76 15.44 -18.90
CA LYS A 313 -18.09 16.67 -18.46
C LYS A 313 -18.54 17.00 -17.04
N VAL A 314 -17.84 16.47 -16.05
CA VAL A 314 -18.05 16.80 -14.63
C VAL A 314 -17.17 17.99 -14.28
N LEU A 315 -17.75 19.16 -14.20
CA LEU A 315 -17.04 20.38 -13.79
C LEU A 315 -17.01 20.48 -12.26
N PRO A 316 -15.87 20.91 -11.67
CA PRO A 316 -15.80 21.34 -10.28
C PRO A 316 -16.86 22.41 -9.93
N ASP A 317 -17.22 22.53 -8.66
CA ASP A 317 -18.35 23.35 -8.25
C ASP A 317 -18.15 24.85 -8.50
N GLY A 318 -16.94 25.34 -8.27
CA GLY A 318 -16.57 26.73 -8.57
C GLY A 318 -16.70 27.03 -10.07
N LEU A 319 -16.21 26.13 -10.91
CA LEU A 319 -16.28 26.26 -12.36
C LEU A 319 -17.70 26.25 -12.93
N LYS A 320 -18.64 25.56 -12.30
CA LYS A 320 -20.06 25.56 -12.75
C LYS A 320 -20.68 26.92 -12.79
N SER A 321 -20.22 27.86 -11.97
CA SER A 321 -20.70 29.24 -11.91
C SER A 321 -19.93 30.21 -12.82
N THR A 322 -18.92 29.76 -13.56
CA THR A 322 -18.12 30.62 -14.46
C THR A 322 -18.71 30.73 -15.85
N HIS A 323 -18.14 31.63 -16.66
CA HIS A 323 -18.54 31.78 -18.05
C HIS A 323 -18.28 30.49 -18.86
N PRO A 324 -19.17 30.07 -19.78
CA PRO A 324 -19.02 28.82 -20.55
C PRO A 324 -17.69 28.68 -21.31
N LEU A 325 -17.10 29.75 -21.76
CA LEU A 325 -15.79 29.74 -22.42
C LEU A 325 -14.66 29.43 -21.42
N VAL A 326 -14.75 29.91 -20.18
CA VAL A 326 -13.81 29.56 -19.11
C VAL A 326 -13.90 28.09 -18.79
N GLN A 327 -15.13 27.57 -18.65
CA GLN A 327 -15.37 26.12 -18.47
C GLN A 327 -14.79 25.31 -19.61
N GLY A 328 -14.95 25.77 -20.86
CA GLY A 328 -14.40 25.10 -22.04
C GLY A 328 -12.88 25.00 -22.01
N LEU A 329 -12.20 26.12 -21.81
CA LEU A 329 -10.74 26.19 -21.79
C LEU A 329 -10.13 25.40 -20.62
N TRP A 330 -10.75 25.47 -19.45
CA TRP A 330 -10.32 24.67 -18.34
C TRP A 330 -10.48 23.15 -18.63
N TRP A 331 -11.63 22.78 -19.21
CA TRP A 331 -11.89 21.39 -19.55
C TRP A 331 -10.91 20.85 -20.60
N GLU A 332 -10.59 21.60 -21.62
CA GLU A 332 -9.61 21.20 -22.63
C GLU A 332 -8.20 21.03 -22.06
N ALA A 333 -7.83 21.90 -21.11
CA ALA A 333 -6.52 21.83 -20.48
C ALA A 333 -6.49 20.85 -19.30
N ASP A 334 -7.32 21.03 -18.30
CA ASP A 334 -7.22 20.35 -17.00
C ASP A 334 -8.30 19.28 -16.77
N GLY A 335 -9.30 19.19 -17.62
CA GLY A 335 -10.29 18.12 -17.59
C GLY A 335 -9.68 16.71 -17.60
N PRO A 336 -8.72 16.40 -18.50
CA PRO A 336 -8.03 15.10 -18.47
C PRO A 336 -7.25 14.82 -17.18
N VAL A 337 -6.70 15.85 -16.53
CA VAL A 337 -6.02 15.70 -15.24
C VAL A 337 -7.03 15.42 -14.13
N SER A 338 -8.17 16.15 -14.12
CA SER A 338 -9.25 15.97 -13.14
C SER A 338 -9.91 14.60 -13.21
N GLN A 339 -9.83 13.94 -14.36
CA GLN A 339 -10.37 12.61 -14.60
C GLN A 339 -9.30 11.51 -14.58
N LEU A 340 -8.11 11.81 -14.09
CA LEU A 340 -6.97 10.90 -14.04
C LEU A 340 -6.58 10.28 -15.40
N GLN A 341 -6.99 10.93 -16.51
CA GLN A 341 -6.68 10.50 -17.88
C GLN A 341 -5.32 11.05 -18.37
N ALA A 342 -4.72 11.99 -17.64
CA ALA A 342 -3.40 12.56 -17.95
C ALA A 342 -2.57 12.69 -16.68
N GLN A 343 -1.36 12.10 -16.70
CA GLN A 343 -0.38 12.20 -15.63
C GLN A 343 0.53 13.41 -15.85
N ARG A 344 0.05 14.59 -15.54
CA ARG A 344 0.80 15.84 -15.54
C ARG A 344 0.25 16.79 -14.49
N SER A 345 1.03 17.79 -14.12
CA SER A 345 0.53 18.85 -13.23
C SER A 345 -0.59 19.66 -13.88
N TRP A 346 -1.46 20.23 -13.07
CA TRP A 346 -2.49 21.18 -13.48
C TRP A 346 -1.89 22.36 -14.23
N LEU A 347 -2.56 22.83 -15.27
CA LEU A 347 -2.23 24.09 -15.95
C LEU A 347 -2.84 25.27 -15.21
N TRP A 348 -4.10 25.17 -14.83
CA TRP A 348 -4.87 26.19 -14.12
C TRP A 348 -5.02 25.89 -12.64
N GLY A 349 -5.39 24.69 -12.29
CA GLY A 349 -5.70 24.21 -10.96
C GLY A 349 -6.95 23.35 -10.92
N PRO A 350 -7.25 22.70 -9.77
CA PRO A 350 -8.37 21.78 -9.65
C PRO A 350 -9.75 22.46 -9.76
N ASP A 351 -9.85 23.73 -9.41
CA ASP A 351 -11.08 24.54 -9.46
C ASP A 351 -10.73 26.04 -9.53
N THR A 352 -11.73 26.90 -9.70
CA THR A 352 -11.56 28.34 -9.52
C THR A 352 -11.76 28.74 -8.05
N TRP A 353 -10.90 29.62 -7.57
CA TRP A 353 -10.99 30.16 -6.21
C TRP A 353 -12.11 31.20 -6.07
N THR A 354 -12.20 32.09 -7.05
CA THR A 354 -13.18 33.18 -7.07
C THR A 354 -13.29 33.79 -8.47
N GLY A 355 -14.40 34.46 -8.71
CA GLY A 355 -14.60 35.29 -9.85
C GLY A 355 -15.05 36.70 -9.43
N ALA A 356 -14.58 37.73 -10.14
CA ALA A 356 -14.90 39.11 -9.86
C ALA A 356 -15.06 39.91 -11.18
N GLY A 357 -15.85 40.98 -11.14
CA GLY A 357 -15.78 42.01 -12.13
C GLY A 357 -14.67 43.01 -11.77
N GLU A 358 -13.73 43.24 -12.67
CA GLU A 358 -12.64 44.19 -12.49
C GLU A 358 -12.75 45.34 -13.47
N PRO A 359 -12.40 46.60 -13.10
CA PRO A 359 -12.43 47.73 -13.99
C PRO A 359 -11.61 47.50 -15.26
N TYR A 360 -12.20 47.71 -16.42
CA TYR A 360 -11.50 47.63 -17.71
C TYR A 360 -12.13 48.54 -18.75
N VAL A 361 -11.36 49.52 -19.19
CA VAL A 361 -11.87 50.69 -19.94
C VAL A 361 -12.51 50.32 -21.29
N GLU A 362 -11.97 49.29 -21.96
CA GLU A 362 -12.47 48.88 -23.30
C GLU A 362 -13.63 47.90 -23.23
N GLU A 363 -14.04 47.43 -22.07
CA GLU A 363 -15.24 46.60 -21.94
C GLU A 363 -16.53 47.43 -22.01
N ALA A 364 -17.61 46.81 -22.51
CA ALA A 364 -18.86 47.52 -22.82
C ALA A 364 -19.52 48.21 -21.62
N ASP A 365 -19.38 47.66 -20.45
CA ASP A 365 -19.87 48.15 -19.15
C ASP A 365 -18.75 48.69 -18.25
N GLY A 366 -17.52 48.81 -18.80
CA GLY A 366 -16.33 49.22 -18.07
C GLY A 366 -15.80 48.18 -17.08
N MET A 367 -16.31 46.96 -17.15
CA MET A 367 -15.95 45.86 -16.23
C MET A 367 -15.59 44.60 -17.02
N ARG A 368 -14.49 43.97 -16.67
CA ARG A 368 -14.07 42.67 -17.19
C ARG A 368 -14.34 41.57 -16.15
N GLN A 369 -14.92 40.48 -16.58
CA GLN A 369 -15.08 39.30 -15.71
C GLN A 369 -13.77 38.52 -15.63
N VAL A 370 -13.27 38.32 -14.41
CA VAL A 370 -12.01 37.63 -14.12
C VAL A 370 -12.27 36.46 -13.21
N HIS A 371 -11.63 35.31 -13.48
CA HIS A 371 -11.68 34.10 -12.68
C HIS A 371 -10.25 33.70 -12.27
N TYR A 372 -10.04 33.53 -10.96
CA TYR A 372 -8.76 33.21 -10.37
C TYR A 372 -8.63 31.72 -10.11
N PHE A 373 -7.48 31.16 -10.46
CA PHE A 373 -7.07 29.76 -10.27
C PHE A 373 -5.73 29.71 -9.51
N ASP A 374 -5.30 28.52 -9.11
CA ASP A 374 -4.05 28.33 -8.36
C ASP A 374 -2.82 28.93 -9.06
N LYS A 375 -2.74 28.85 -10.37
CA LYS A 375 -1.53 29.20 -11.12
C LYS A 375 -1.68 30.41 -12.05
N ALA A 376 -2.91 30.84 -12.27
CA ALA A 376 -3.18 31.92 -13.20
C ALA A 376 -4.59 32.50 -13.01
N ARG A 377 -4.94 33.51 -13.84
CA ARG A 377 -6.31 33.96 -13.96
C ARG A 377 -6.77 33.91 -15.41
N MET A 378 -8.06 33.68 -15.62
CA MET A 378 -8.74 33.78 -16.91
C MET A 378 -9.59 35.05 -16.94
N GLU A 379 -9.48 35.82 -18.01
CA GLU A 379 -10.20 37.07 -18.24
C GLU A 379 -11.16 36.91 -19.42
N VAL A 380 -12.44 37.20 -19.21
CA VAL A 380 -13.46 37.15 -20.26
C VAL A 380 -13.62 38.54 -20.88
N ASN A 381 -13.19 38.66 -22.11
CA ASN A 381 -13.30 39.94 -22.87
C ASN A 381 -14.61 39.96 -23.66
N GLN A 382 -15.51 40.89 -23.32
CA GLN A 382 -16.84 41.03 -23.93
C GLN A 382 -16.98 42.39 -24.60
N ARG A 383 -16.13 42.71 -25.57
CA ARG A 383 -16.11 44.00 -26.24
C ARG A 383 -17.29 44.14 -27.20
N THR A 384 -17.86 45.34 -27.27
CA THR A 384 -18.96 45.63 -28.19
C THR A 384 -18.52 45.38 -29.63
N GLY A 385 -19.26 44.55 -30.35
CA GLY A 385 -19.01 44.23 -31.76
C GLY A 385 -17.89 43.25 -32.04
N GLN A 386 -17.31 42.62 -31.02
CA GLN A 386 -16.32 41.56 -31.13
C GLN A 386 -16.83 40.24 -30.55
N SER A 387 -16.22 39.11 -30.97
CA SER A 387 -16.50 37.83 -30.36
C SER A 387 -15.97 37.83 -28.91
N THR A 388 -16.73 37.22 -27.99
CA THR A 388 -16.26 36.99 -26.62
C THR A 388 -15.05 36.09 -26.64
N LEU A 389 -13.98 36.52 -26.01
CA LEU A 389 -12.72 35.78 -25.91
C LEU A 389 -12.33 35.60 -24.46
N VAL A 390 -11.59 34.54 -24.18
CA VAL A 390 -10.94 34.31 -22.88
C VAL A 390 -9.45 34.43 -23.10
N THR A 391 -8.80 35.23 -22.26
CA THR A 391 -7.34 35.40 -22.26
C THR A 391 -6.76 35.00 -20.92
N ALA A 392 -5.52 34.49 -20.93
CA ALA A 392 -4.75 34.32 -19.71
C ALA A 392 -4.28 35.69 -19.23
N GLY A 393 -4.66 36.07 -18.02
CA GLY A 393 -4.24 37.30 -17.38
C GLY A 393 -2.78 37.26 -16.95
N LEU A 394 -2.20 38.45 -16.78
CA LEU A 394 -0.80 38.61 -16.37
C LEU A 394 -0.61 38.62 -14.85
N LEU A 395 -1.29 37.74 -14.12
CA LEU A 395 -1.34 37.72 -12.67
C LEU A 395 0.06 37.76 -12.03
N VAL A 396 0.95 36.89 -12.46
CA VAL A 396 2.33 36.80 -11.91
C VAL A 396 3.09 38.12 -12.12
N ARG A 397 2.96 38.70 -13.31
CA ARG A 397 3.56 40.00 -13.61
C ARG A 397 3.00 41.10 -12.70
N ASP A 398 1.68 41.14 -12.54
CA ASP A 398 1.01 42.14 -11.73
C ASP A 398 1.39 42.00 -10.26
N MET A 399 1.55 40.79 -9.77
CA MET A 399 2.04 40.52 -8.42
C MET A 399 3.51 40.93 -8.18
N ILE A 400 4.38 40.76 -9.21
CA ILE A 400 5.80 41.15 -9.11
C ILE A 400 5.95 42.67 -9.13
N TYR A 401 5.28 43.34 -10.07
CA TYR A 401 5.47 44.80 -10.32
C TYR A 401 4.53 45.68 -9.52
N GLY A 402 3.50 45.13 -8.88
CA GLY A 402 2.48 45.92 -8.18
C GLY A 402 1.71 46.81 -9.14
N LYS A 403 1.28 46.28 -10.28
CA LYS A 403 0.47 46.97 -11.28
C LYS A 403 -0.71 46.11 -11.67
N ALA A 404 -1.90 46.67 -11.65
CA ALA A 404 -3.12 46.06 -12.16
C ALA A 404 -3.48 46.66 -13.53
N GLN A 405 -3.75 45.78 -14.50
CA GLN A 405 -4.17 46.19 -15.83
C GLN A 405 -5.66 46.57 -15.81
N VAL A 406 -5.97 47.79 -16.18
CA VAL A 406 -7.34 48.34 -16.22
C VAL A 406 -7.79 48.74 -17.64
N GLY A 407 -7.02 48.37 -18.62
CA GLY A 407 -7.29 48.60 -20.06
C GLY A 407 -6.16 48.01 -20.89
N ASP A 408 -6.31 47.99 -22.24
CA ASP A 408 -5.34 47.35 -23.13
C ASP A 408 -3.92 47.95 -22.96
N THR A 409 -3.84 49.23 -22.67
CA THR A 409 -2.58 49.96 -22.47
C THR A 409 -2.55 50.72 -21.14
N GLN A 410 -3.54 50.54 -20.29
CA GLN A 410 -3.70 51.28 -19.04
C GLN A 410 -3.44 50.38 -17.84
N PHE A 411 -2.63 50.87 -16.91
CA PHE A 411 -2.27 50.22 -15.67
C PHE A 411 -2.45 51.19 -14.50
N VAL A 412 -2.89 50.69 -13.39
CA VAL A 412 -2.92 51.39 -12.10
C VAL A 412 -1.88 50.79 -11.16
N ASP A 413 -1.31 51.67 -10.32
CA ASP A 413 -0.34 51.19 -9.31
C ASP A 413 -1.08 50.47 -8.19
N ALA A 414 -0.56 49.32 -7.85
CA ALA A 414 -0.93 48.49 -6.71
C ALA A 414 0.34 48.12 -5.91
N ALA A 415 0.20 47.63 -4.71
CA ALA A 415 1.38 47.14 -3.99
C ALA A 415 1.84 45.81 -4.60
N PRO A 416 3.17 45.58 -4.79
CA PRO A 416 3.71 44.25 -5.12
C PRO A 416 3.28 43.20 -4.08
N ALA A 417 2.97 42.00 -4.54
CA ALA A 417 2.42 40.98 -3.69
C ALA A 417 3.48 40.37 -2.75
N ASN A 418 3.28 40.54 -1.45
CA ASN A 418 4.15 39.99 -0.44
C ASN A 418 3.70 38.56 -0.07
N VAL A 419 3.48 37.75 -1.09
CA VAL A 419 3.05 36.34 -1.02
C VAL A 419 4.22 35.46 -1.37
N PRO A 420 4.52 34.41 -0.62
CA PRO A 420 5.60 33.47 -0.91
C PRO A 420 5.46 32.84 -2.30
N LEU A 421 6.59 32.65 -3.00
CA LEU A 421 6.62 31.98 -4.31
C LEU A 421 6.42 30.47 -4.18
N THR A 422 6.88 29.91 -3.07
CA THR A 422 6.81 28.51 -2.74
C THR A 422 6.68 28.36 -1.22
N GLY A 423 6.11 27.29 -0.78
CA GLY A 423 5.99 26.97 0.65
C GLY A 423 4.63 26.38 0.99
N ASP A 424 4.55 25.77 2.14
CA ASP A 424 3.30 25.29 2.71
C ASP A 424 2.48 26.52 3.17
N PRO A 425 1.24 26.68 2.71
CA PRO A 425 0.38 27.77 3.19
C PRO A 425 0.05 27.68 4.69
N LEU A 426 0.31 26.55 5.34
CA LEU A 426 0.10 26.31 6.76
C LEU A 426 1.34 26.59 7.62
N GLU A 427 2.55 26.70 7.00
CA GLU A 427 3.79 27.04 7.69
C GLU A 427 4.32 28.39 7.26
N PHE A 428 4.29 29.36 8.18
CA PHE A 428 4.83 30.69 7.92
C PHE A 428 6.36 30.67 7.95
N ASN A 429 7.00 30.81 6.78
CA ASN A 429 8.43 31.03 6.66
C ASN A 429 8.70 32.51 6.34
N PRO A 430 9.19 33.33 7.28
CA PRO A 430 9.47 34.74 7.07
C PRO A 430 10.60 35.02 6.06
N ASP A 431 11.45 34.02 5.80
CA ASP A 431 12.59 34.13 4.88
C ASP A 431 12.26 33.62 3.48
N ALA A 432 11.03 33.12 3.24
CA ALA A 432 10.62 32.66 1.92
C ALA A 432 10.59 33.84 0.90
N PRO A 433 11.16 33.66 -0.30
CA PRO A 433 11.08 34.68 -1.33
C PRO A 433 9.61 34.92 -1.74
N THR A 434 9.25 36.18 -1.87
CA THR A 434 7.89 36.60 -2.29
C THR A 434 7.89 37.13 -3.72
N TYR A 435 6.72 37.23 -4.37
CA TYR A 435 6.61 37.85 -5.68
C TYR A 435 7.18 39.28 -5.66
N ALA A 436 6.93 40.05 -4.61
CA ALA A 436 7.50 41.38 -4.44
C ALA A 436 9.03 41.39 -4.44
N SER A 437 9.68 40.37 -3.90
CA SER A 437 11.15 40.24 -3.84
C SER A 437 11.78 40.07 -5.24
N LEU A 438 11.02 39.63 -6.24
CA LEU A 438 11.46 39.46 -7.62
C LEU A 438 11.43 40.75 -8.44
N SER A 439 10.81 41.82 -7.94
CA SER A 439 10.62 43.07 -8.69
C SER A 439 11.93 43.71 -9.20
N ASN A 440 13.03 43.48 -8.47
CA ASN A 440 14.36 43.96 -8.83
C ASN A 440 15.14 43.01 -9.76
N LEU A 441 14.64 41.81 -9.98
CA LEU A 441 15.30 40.77 -10.80
C LEU A 441 14.70 40.66 -12.21
N ALA A 442 13.48 41.15 -12.40
CA ALA A 442 12.78 41.08 -13.66
C ALA A 442 13.03 42.36 -14.49
N SER A 443 13.75 42.26 -15.60
CA SER A 443 13.81 43.33 -16.59
C SER A 443 12.56 43.31 -17.46
N ILE A 444 11.93 44.49 -17.65
CA ILE A 444 10.65 44.65 -18.41
C ILE A 444 10.91 44.77 -19.94
N GLU A 445 12.04 44.42 -20.46
CA GLU A 445 12.20 44.37 -21.92
C GLU A 445 11.52 43.10 -22.44
N VAL A 446 10.25 43.23 -22.79
CA VAL A 446 9.56 42.26 -23.64
C VAL A 446 10.22 42.31 -25.00
N ASP A 447 11.02 41.31 -25.30
CA ASP A 447 11.54 41.07 -26.63
C ASP A 447 10.32 40.79 -27.57
N ARG A 448 9.93 41.78 -28.35
CA ARG A 448 8.87 41.67 -29.36
C ARG A 448 9.34 41.02 -30.66
N SER A 449 10.51 40.42 -30.67
CA SER A 449 11.17 39.87 -31.86
C SER A 449 10.97 38.35 -32.07
N VAL A 450 10.03 37.72 -31.36
CA VAL A 450 9.64 36.33 -31.67
C VAL A 450 8.40 36.39 -32.55
N PRO A 451 8.43 35.83 -33.78
CA PRO A 451 7.33 35.80 -34.72
C PRO A 451 6.15 34.92 -34.27
#